data_641704e08f13e64a7f68ae0f32b9ee31
#
_entry.id   641704e08f13e64a7f68ae0f32b9ee31
#
_cell.length_a   1.000
_cell.length_b   1.000
_cell.length_c   1.000
_cell.angle_alpha   90.00
_cell.angle_beta   90.00
_cell.angle_gamma   90.00
#
_symmetry.space_group_name_H-M   'P 1'
#
loop_
_entity.id
_entity.type
_entity.pdbx_description
1 polymer ?
#
loop_
_entity_poly.entity_id
_entity_poly.type
_entity_poly.pdbx_seq_one_letter_code
_entity_poly.pdbx_strand_id
1 'polypeptide(L)'
;MKIHLIRHAHAGSRSAWDKADHKRPLSPRGEGQAKAVAAALADAGIDELWSSPSLRCRQTLVPLAEATGLEVQVVDVLDEGNDGPPALDALLAAAAEGRVVAACSHGDVIPAVVATATRRGAELEGPRAISKAGRYVCTVADGQITHILAVPPPDGDT
;
A
#
# COMPACT_ATOMS: atom_id res chain seq x y z
N MET A 1 -12.12 -12.17 2.14
CA MET A 1 -10.86 -11.94 1.45
C MET A 1 -10.33 -10.55 1.76
N LYS A 2 -9.03 -10.38 1.83
CA LYS A 2 -8.40 -9.10 2.21
C LYS A 2 -7.62 -8.49 1.06
N ILE A 3 -7.59 -7.15 1.02
CA ILE A 3 -6.64 -6.36 0.24
C ILE A 3 -5.87 -5.51 1.25
N HIS A 4 -4.54 -5.48 1.13
CA HIS A 4 -3.68 -4.66 1.99
C HIS A 4 -3.16 -3.47 1.18
N LEU A 5 -3.46 -2.25 1.63
CA LEU A 5 -2.98 -1.02 1.00
C LEU A 5 -1.93 -0.40 1.91
N ILE A 6 -0.69 -0.30 1.45
CA ILE A 6 0.45 0.15 2.24
C ILE A 6 0.94 1.47 1.67
N ARG A 7 0.98 2.53 2.48
CA ARG A 7 1.68 3.74 2.10
C ARG A 7 3.18 3.49 2.21
N HIS A 8 3.96 3.91 1.20
CA HIS A 8 5.41 3.73 1.24
C HIS A 8 6.00 4.25 2.55
N ALA A 9 7.09 3.65 3.00
CA ALA A 9 7.79 4.00 4.23
C ALA A 9 8.53 5.34 4.09
N HIS A 10 9.10 5.83 5.18
CA HIS A 10 9.81 7.10 5.23
C HIS A 10 10.96 7.14 4.22
N ALA A 11 11.02 8.21 3.43
CA ALA A 11 11.95 8.36 2.31
C ALA A 11 12.65 9.72 2.32
N GLY A 12 12.86 10.29 3.49
CA GLY A 12 13.49 11.60 3.64
C GLY A 12 12.64 12.73 3.09
N SER A 13 13.28 13.84 2.77
CA SER A 13 12.62 15.04 2.27
C SER A 13 12.69 15.10 0.74
N ARG A 14 11.54 15.31 0.09
CA ARG A 14 11.47 15.54 -1.35
C ARG A 14 12.29 16.77 -1.75
N SER A 15 12.26 17.83 -0.97
CA SER A 15 12.98 19.07 -1.27
C SER A 15 14.49 18.94 -1.12
N ALA A 16 14.96 17.98 -0.31
CA ALA A 16 16.41 17.72 -0.13
C ALA A 16 16.98 16.76 -1.16
N TRP A 17 16.12 16.14 -2.00
CA TRP A 17 16.54 15.21 -3.04
C TRP A 17 16.72 15.95 -4.36
N ASP A 18 17.92 15.89 -4.93
CA ASP A 18 18.33 16.67 -6.11
C ASP A 18 18.23 15.89 -7.43
N LYS A 19 17.71 14.67 -7.39
CA LYS A 19 17.49 13.81 -8.56
C LYS A 19 16.00 13.64 -8.84
N ALA A 20 15.65 12.84 -9.84
CA ALA A 20 14.27 12.54 -10.15
C ALA A 20 13.56 11.93 -8.93
N ASP A 21 12.37 12.45 -8.59
CA ASP A 21 11.67 12.07 -7.37
C ASP A 21 11.37 10.57 -7.30
N HIS A 22 11.04 9.93 -8.42
CA HIS A 22 10.74 8.49 -8.47
C HIS A 22 11.94 7.60 -8.11
N LYS A 23 13.16 8.16 -8.08
CA LYS A 23 14.40 7.47 -7.69
C LYS A 23 14.78 7.73 -6.23
N ARG A 24 13.98 8.49 -5.48
CA ARG A 24 14.26 8.77 -4.08
C ARG A 24 14.05 7.50 -3.26
N PRO A 25 15.12 7.01 -2.56
CA PRO A 25 15.05 5.76 -1.80
C PRO A 25 14.44 5.97 -0.42
N LEU A 26 14.16 4.85 0.26
CA LEU A 26 13.83 4.88 1.68
C LEU A 26 15.02 5.43 2.48
N SER A 27 14.70 6.15 3.56
CA SER A 27 15.66 6.50 4.60
C SER A 27 15.98 5.28 5.48
N PRO A 28 17.03 5.35 6.34
CA PRO A 28 17.24 4.29 7.32
C PRO A 28 16.03 4.01 8.20
N ARG A 29 15.29 5.05 8.59
CA ARG A 29 14.02 4.90 9.32
C ARG A 29 13.00 4.12 8.50
N GLY A 30 12.88 4.46 7.22
CA GLY A 30 11.95 3.79 6.31
C GLY A 30 12.29 2.32 6.09
N GLU A 31 13.58 1.98 6.03
CA GLU A 31 14.01 0.59 5.94
C GLU A 31 13.57 -0.22 7.18
N GLY A 32 13.69 0.37 8.36
CA GLY A 32 13.20 -0.24 9.61
C GLY A 32 11.68 -0.40 9.61
N GLN A 33 10.95 0.61 9.13
CA GLN A 33 9.50 0.53 9.00
C GLN A 33 9.08 -0.59 8.03
N ALA A 34 9.77 -0.72 6.90
CA ALA A 34 9.49 -1.76 5.92
C ALA A 34 9.67 -3.17 6.50
N LYS A 35 10.71 -3.37 7.30
CA LYS A 35 10.95 -4.64 8.00
C LYS A 35 9.83 -4.96 9.00
N ALA A 36 9.35 -3.95 9.73
CA ALA A 36 8.27 -4.14 10.68
C ALA A 36 6.92 -4.44 9.99
N VAL A 37 6.65 -3.79 8.86
CA VAL A 37 5.48 -4.10 8.03
C VAL A 37 5.55 -5.54 7.53
N ALA A 38 6.73 -5.97 7.07
CA ALA A 38 6.93 -7.35 6.61
C ALA A 38 6.66 -8.36 7.73
N ALA A 39 7.14 -8.09 8.95
CA ALA A 39 6.88 -8.96 10.11
C ALA A 39 5.38 -9.07 10.41
N ALA A 40 4.63 -7.97 10.27
CA ALA A 40 3.20 -7.94 10.52
C ALA A 40 2.40 -8.69 9.45
N LEU A 41 2.88 -8.74 8.21
CA LEU A 41 2.14 -9.29 7.06
C LEU A 41 2.67 -10.63 6.54
N ALA A 42 3.78 -11.14 7.08
CA ALA A 42 4.41 -12.37 6.57
C ALA A 42 3.46 -13.57 6.55
N ASP A 43 2.56 -13.66 7.52
CA ASP A 43 1.61 -14.78 7.65
C ASP A 43 0.18 -14.40 7.25
N ALA A 44 0.01 -13.32 6.50
CA ALA A 44 -1.34 -12.83 6.12
C ALA A 44 -1.93 -13.55 4.89
N GLY A 45 -1.23 -14.53 4.33
CA GLY A 45 -1.72 -15.28 3.17
C GLY A 45 -1.71 -14.47 1.88
N ILE A 46 -0.77 -13.54 1.74
CA ILE A 46 -0.64 -12.70 0.54
C ILE A 46 -0.16 -13.54 -0.64
N ASP A 47 -0.80 -13.36 -1.78
CA ASP A 47 -0.47 -14.04 -3.03
C ASP A 47 0.38 -13.20 -3.98
N GLU A 48 0.20 -11.88 -3.98
CA GLU A 48 0.91 -10.97 -4.87
C GLU A 48 1.29 -9.67 -4.17
N LEU A 49 2.44 -9.13 -4.56
CA LEU A 49 2.93 -7.84 -4.11
C LEU A 49 2.92 -6.87 -5.29
N TRP A 50 2.14 -5.82 -5.20
CA TRP A 50 2.03 -4.79 -6.22
C TRP A 50 2.66 -3.49 -5.73
N SER A 51 3.43 -2.84 -6.59
CA SER A 51 4.10 -1.58 -6.24
C SER A 51 3.90 -0.53 -7.31
N SER A 52 3.73 0.72 -6.86
CA SER A 52 3.99 1.87 -7.72
C SER A 52 5.39 1.76 -8.34
N PRO A 53 5.62 2.35 -9.53
CA PRO A 53 6.96 2.38 -10.15
C PRO A 53 8.03 3.09 -9.33
N SER A 54 7.66 3.94 -8.37
CA SER A 54 8.63 4.67 -7.54
C SER A 54 9.49 3.73 -6.69
N LEU A 55 10.78 4.04 -6.60
CA LEU A 55 11.74 3.22 -5.84
C LEU A 55 11.34 3.05 -4.38
N ARG A 56 10.87 4.13 -3.71
CA ARG A 56 10.45 4.08 -2.31
C ARG A 56 9.31 3.10 -2.05
N CYS A 57 8.40 2.92 -3.02
CA CYS A 57 7.32 1.94 -2.91
C CYS A 57 7.85 0.52 -3.09
N ARG A 58 8.69 0.30 -4.10
CA ARG A 58 9.31 -1.01 -4.34
C ARG A 58 10.16 -1.44 -3.15
N GLN A 59 10.96 -0.54 -2.58
CA GLN A 59 11.80 -0.84 -1.42
C GLN A 59 10.97 -1.12 -0.16
N THR A 60 9.82 -0.50 0.00
CA THR A 60 8.92 -0.78 1.13
C THR A 60 8.48 -2.25 1.11
N LEU A 61 8.31 -2.86 -0.05
CA LEU A 61 7.89 -4.25 -0.18
C LEU A 61 9.03 -5.27 -0.19
N VAL A 62 10.29 -4.85 -0.29
CA VAL A 62 11.42 -5.79 -0.38
C VAL A 62 11.49 -6.74 0.81
N PRO A 63 11.40 -6.28 2.08
CA PRO A 63 11.43 -7.23 3.20
C PRO A 63 10.26 -8.22 3.19
N LEU A 64 9.09 -7.78 2.76
CA LEU A 64 7.92 -8.68 2.66
C LEU A 64 8.11 -9.68 1.52
N ALA A 65 8.69 -9.27 0.40
CA ALA A 65 9.05 -10.15 -0.71
C ALA A 65 10.01 -11.24 -0.26
N GLU A 66 11.02 -10.88 0.52
CA GLU A 66 11.98 -11.85 1.08
C GLU A 66 11.30 -12.83 2.04
N ALA A 67 10.40 -12.33 2.89
CA ALA A 67 9.71 -13.17 3.88
C ALA A 67 8.70 -14.14 3.24
N THR A 68 8.10 -13.77 2.11
CA THR A 68 7.04 -14.57 1.46
C THR A 68 7.53 -15.36 0.26
N GLY A 69 8.68 -15.02 -0.31
CA GLY A 69 9.18 -15.62 -1.56
C GLY A 69 8.48 -15.06 -2.80
N LEU A 70 7.67 -14.00 -2.67
CA LEU A 70 6.97 -13.38 -3.79
C LEU A 70 7.83 -12.30 -4.44
N GLU A 71 7.63 -12.10 -5.75
CA GLU A 71 8.26 -11.00 -6.47
C GLU A 71 7.41 -9.74 -6.39
N VAL A 72 8.07 -8.58 -6.35
CA VAL A 72 7.38 -7.29 -6.41
C VAL A 72 7.02 -7.01 -7.87
N GLN A 73 5.73 -6.83 -8.14
CA GLN A 73 5.20 -6.48 -9.47
C GLN A 73 4.95 -4.98 -9.53
N VAL A 74 5.45 -4.33 -10.57
CA VAL A 74 5.22 -2.90 -10.82
C VAL A 74 3.88 -2.72 -11.52
N VAL A 75 3.00 -1.89 -10.95
CA VAL A 75 1.64 -1.67 -11.45
C VAL A 75 1.40 -0.17 -11.58
N ASP A 76 1.22 0.30 -12.82
CA ASP A 76 1.19 1.74 -13.13
C ASP A 76 0.01 2.49 -12.51
N VAL A 77 -1.14 1.83 -12.29
CA VAL A 77 -2.29 2.48 -11.65
C VAL A 77 -2.01 2.92 -10.21
N LEU A 78 -0.92 2.43 -9.61
CA LEU A 78 -0.50 2.80 -8.26
C LEU A 78 0.48 3.98 -8.23
N ASP A 79 0.89 4.49 -9.40
CA ASP A 79 1.84 5.60 -9.48
C ASP A 79 1.24 6.90 -8.93
N GLU A 80 2.11 7.74 -8.36
CA GLU A 80 1.73 9.04 -7.83
C GLU A 80 0.98 9.86 -8.88
N GLY A 81 -0.06 10.56 -8.46
CA GLY A 81 -0.88 11.37 -9.36
C GLY A 81 -2.06 10.64 -9.99
N ASN A 82 -2.18 9.33 -9.85
CA ASN A 82 -3.30 8.58 -10.40
C ASN A 82 -4.57 8.68 -9.54
N ASP A 83 -5.71 8.46 -10.21
CA ASP A 83 -7.02 8.47 -9.56
C ASP A 83 -7.33 7.17 -8.81
N GLY A 84 -8.29 7.23 -7.89
CA GLY A 84 -8.72 6.09 -7.09
C GLY A 84 -9.41 4.96 -7.87
N PRO A 85 -10.40 5.28 -8.76
CA PRO A 85 -11.17 4.23 -9.42
C PRO A 85 -10.36 3.21 -10.22
N PRO A 86 -9.39 3.59 -11.07
CA PRO A 86 -8.60 2.58 -11.80
C PRO A 86 -7.81 1.66 -10.88
N ALA A 87 -7.22 2.20 -9.80
CA ALA A 87 -6.48 1.39 -8.84
C ALA A 87 -7.41 0.43 -8.09
N LEU A 88 -8.56 0.93 -7.61
CA LEU A 88 -9.54 0.10 -6.92
C LEU A 88 -10.07 -1.02 -7.83
N ASP A 89 -10.41 -0.70 -9.08
CA ASP A 89 -10.94 -1.68 -10.00
C ASP A 89 -9.93 -2.79 -10.31
N ALA A 90 -8.63 -2.44 -10.44
CA ALA A 90 -7.58 -3.44 -10.63
C ALA A 90 -7.44 -4.36 -9.40
N LEU A 91 -7.51 -3.80 -8.19
CA LEU A 91 -7.45 -4.57 -6.95
C LEU A 91 -8.66 -5.50 -6.81
N LEU A 92 -9.85 -5.02 -7.13
CA LEU A 92 -11.08 -5.83 -7.06
C LEU A 92 -11.07 -6.94 -8.12
N ALA A 93 -10.51 -6.69 -9.30
CA ALA A 93 -10.37 -7.72 -10.33
C ALA A 93 -9.46 -8.87 -9.84
N ALA A 94 -8.34 -8.56 -9.19
CA ALA A 94 -7.47 -9.57 -8.60
C ALA A 94 -8.18 -10.35 -7.50
N ALA A 95 -8.92 -9.67 -6.63
CA ALA A 95 -9.70 -10.30 -5.56
C ALA A 95 -10.78 -11.23 -6.12
N ALA A 96 -11.42 -10.85 -7.22
CA ALA A 96 -12.43 -11.70 -7.89
C ALA A 96 -11.81 -13.00 -8.41
N GLU A 97 -10.52 -13.01 -8.70
CA GLU A 97 -9.78 -14.22 -9.10
C GLU A 97 -9.20 -15.00 -7.90
N GLY A 98 -9.54 -14.61 -6.69
CA GLY A 98 -9.11 -15.28 -5.47
C GLY A 98 -7.69 -14.91 -5.01
N ARG A 99 -7.10 -13.83 -5.55
CA ARG A 99 -5.73 -13.40 -5.20
C ARG A 99 -5.75 -12.35 -4.12
N VAL A 100 -5.03 -12.60 -3.03
CA VAL A 100 -4.83 -11.64 -1.94
C VAL A 100 -3.63 -10.77 -2.29
N VAL A 101 -3.88 -9.47 -2.50
CA VAL A 101 -2.86 -8.51 -2.92
C VAL A 101 -2.46 -7.59 -1.76
N ALA A 102 -1.16 -7.36 -1.61
CA ALA A 102 -0.62 -6.24 -0.84
C ALA A 102 -0.05 -5.23 -1.84
N ALA A 103 -0.58 -4.02 -1.83
CA ALA A 103 -0.23 -2.97 -2.77
C ALA A 103 0.41 -1.79 -2.04
N CYS A 104 1.57 -1.34 -2.51
CA CYS A 104 2.27 -0.17 -1.97
C CYS A 104 2.13 1.01 -2.93
N SER A 105 1.69 2.13 -2.40
CA SER A 105 1.47 3.35 -3.17
C SER A 105 1.72 4.60 -2.31
N HIS A 106 1.14 5.71 -2.72
CA HIS A 106 1.46 7.05 -2.23
C HIS A 106 0.34 7.66 -1.41
N GLY A 107 0.66 8.75 -0.72
CA GLY A 107 -0.26 9.47 0.14
C GLY A 107 -1.39 10.22 -0.58
N ASP A 108 -1.40 10.23 -1.92
CA ASP A 108 -2.51 10.74 -2.74
C ASP A 108 -3.39 9.60 -3.27
N VAL A 109 -2.77 8.55 -3.80
CA VAL A 109 -3.49 7.43 -4.44
C VAL A 109 -4.25 6.60 -3.40
N ILE A 110 -3.63 6.27 -2.27
CA ILE A 110 -4.27 5.42 -1.25
C ILE A 110 -5.53 6.08 -0.68
N PRO A 111 -5.51 7.36 -0.25
CA PRO A 111 -6.75 8.01 0.17
C PRO A 111 -7.81 8.10 -0.93
N ALA A 112 -7.39 8.24 -2.19
CA ALA A 112 -8.32 8.26 -3.32
C ALA A 112 -9.00 6.90 -3.52
N VAL A 113 -8.29 5.80 -3.34
CA VAL A 113 -8.85 4.43 -3.37
C VAL A 113 -9.85 4.26 -2.22
N VAL A 114 -9.48 4.66 -1.01
CA VAL A 114 -10.36 4.59 0.16
C VAL A 114 -11.62 5.42 -0.04
N ALA A 115 -11.48 6.66 -0.56
CA ALA A 115 -12.63 7.51 -0.85
C ALA A 115 -13.57 6.89 -1.89
N THR A 116 -13.01 6.27 -2.92
CA THR A 116 -13.81 5.58 -3.94
C THR A 116 -14.57 4.39 -3.34
N ALA A 117 -13.90 3.59 -2.53
CA ALA A 117 -14.52 2.44 -1.85
C ALA A 117 -15.64 2.88 -0.88
N THR A 118 -15.43 3.97 -0.14
CA THR A 118 -16.45 4.48 0.79
C THR A 118 -17.67 5.04 0.04
N ARG A 119 -17.46 5.71 -1.10
CA ARG A 119 -18.59 6.12 -1.96
C ARG A 119 -19.38 4.93 -2.50
N ARG A 120 -18.73 3.78 -2.67
CA ARG A 120 -19.37 2.53 -3.11
C ARG A 120 -19.95 1.70 -1.96
N GLY A 121 -19.93 2.22 -0.71
CA GLY A 121 -20.58 1.61 0.43
C GLY A 121 -19.68 1.01 1.49
N ALA A 122 -18.36 1.07 1.36
CA ALA A 122 -17.45 0.56 2.36
C ALA A 122 -17.48 1.40 3.64
N GLU A 123 -17.40 0.73 4.80
CA GLU A 123 -17.23 1.40 6.09
C GLU A 123 -15.75 1.57 6.38
N LEU A 124 -15.37 2.80 6.74
CA LEU A 124 -14.00 3.12 7.15
C LEU A 124 -13.89 3.19 8.66
N GLU A 125 -12.98 2.38 9.21
CA GLU A 125 -12.61 2.43 10.62
C GLU A 125 -11.21 3.05 10.72
N GLY A 126 -11.16 4.32 11.17
CA GLY A 126 -9.94 5.09 11.28
C GLY A 126 -9.91 6.28 10.32
N PRO A 127 -8.74 6.97 10.21
CA PRO A 127 -8.62 8.16 9.38
C PRO A 127 -8.57 7.82 7.88
N ARG A 128 -9.01 8.78 7.05
CA ARG A 128 -8.99 8.67 5.59
C ARG A 128 -7.57 8.78 5.02
N ALA A 129 -6.65 9.38 5.74
CA ALA A 129 -5.24 9.47 5.37
C ALA A 129 -4.40 8.83 6.46
N ILE A 130 -3.33 8.15 6.06
CA ILE A 130 -2.40 7.48 6.97
C ILE A 130 -0.99 8.01 6.76
N SER A 131 -0.17 7.91 7.81
CA SER A 131 1.24 8.27 7.74
C SER A 131 2.03 7.24 6.94
N LYS A 132 3.24 7.60 6.54
CA LYS A 132 4.17 6.71 5.81
C LYS A 132 4.37 5.42 6.61
N ALA A 133 4.35 4.29 5.92
CA ALA A 133 4.36 2.93 6.47
C ALA A 133 3.07 2.53 7.22
N GLY A 134 2.07 3.39 7.27
CA GLY A 134 0.72 3.01 7.66
C GLY A 134 0.05 2.20 6.55
N ARG A 135 -1.01 1.51 6.88
CA ARG A 135 -1.73 0.69 5.91
C ARG A 135 -3.22 0.62 6.18
N TYR A 136 -3.95 0.18 5.19
CA TYR A 136 -5.36 -0.18 5.33
C TYR A 136 -5.53 -1.67 5.07
N VAL A 137 -6.31 -2.33 5.91
CA VAL A 137 -6.74 -3.71 5.69
C VAL A 137 -8.18 -3.66 5.21
N CYS A 138 -8.40 -4.05 3.96
CA CYS A 138 -9.71 -3.97 3.32
C CYS A 138 -10.33 -5.36 3.24
N THR A 139 -11.58 -5.50 3.69
CA THR A 139 -12.34 -6.73 3.54
C THR A 139 -13.18 -6.66 2.28
N VAL A 140 -13.09 -7.69 1.45
CA VAL A 140 -13.85 -7.82 0.18
C VAL A 140 -14.90 -8.89 0.34
N ALA A 141 -16.15 -8.57 -0.02
CA ALA A 141 -17.26 -9.51 -0.10
C ALA A 141 -18.15 -9.12 -1.28
N ASP A 142 -18.62 -10.11 -2.02
CA ASP A 142 -19.52 -9.91 -3.17
C ASP A 142 -18.97 -8.91 -4.20
N GLY A 143 -17.66 -8.95 -4.46
CA GLY A 143 -17.02 -8.13 -5.46
C GLY A 143 -16.73 -6.68 -5.06
N GLN A 144 -16.97 -6.31 -3.81
CA GLN A 144 -16.76 -4.94 -3.31
C GLN A 144 -16.03 -4.94 -1.99
N ILE A 145 -15.32 -3.83 -1.69
CA ILE A 145 -14.80 -3.61 -0.35
C ILE A 145 -15.98 -3.25 0.56
N THR A 146 -16.12 -3.98 1.66
CA THR A 146 -17.20 -3.76 2.64
C THR A 146 -16.71 -3.03 3.89
N HIS A 147 -15.46 -3.24 4.27
CA HIS A 147 -14.88 -2.66 5.49
C HIS A 147 -13.40 -2.34 5.26
N ILE A 148 -12.95 -1.22 5.83
CA ILE A 148 -11.57 -0.75 5.74
C ILE A 148 -11.10 -0.41 7.14
N LEU A 149 -10.02 -1.06 7.60
CA LEU A 149 -9.39 -0.79 8.89
C LEU A 149 -8.06 -0.08 8.68
N ALA A 150 -7.91 1.12 9.23
CA ALA A 150 -6.65 1.84 9.22
C ALA A 150 -5.72 1.28 10.30
N VAL A 151 -4.48 1.00 9.95
CA VAL A 151 -3.44 0.53 10.86
C VAL A 151 -2.30 1.54 10.83
N PRO A 152 -1.91 2.13 11.97
CA PRO A 152 -0.85 3.14 12.02
C PRO A 152 0.51 2.53 11.67
N PRO A 153 1.52 3.39 11.38
CA PRO A 153 2.88 2.91 11.16
C PRO A 153 3.40 2.12 12.34
N PRO A 154 4.31 1.15 12.12
CA PRO A 154 4.85 0.31 13.21
C PRO A 154 5.57 1.09 14.30
N ASP A 155 6.15 2.25 13.97
CA ASP A 155 6.88 3.12 14.90
C ASP A 155 6.05 4.33 15.36
N GLY A 156 4.73 4.31 15.11
CA GLY A 156 3.81 5.36 15.50
C GLY A 156 3.76 6.51 14.48
N ASP A 157 2.78 7.41 14.68
CA ASP A 157 2.62 8.61 13.86
C ASP A 157 3.60 9.69 14.29
N THR A 158 4.38 10.18 13.33
CA THR A 158 5.31 11.29 13.58
C THR A 158 5.25 12.29 12.43
#